data_c81560afbe4b64cd43386785aa8e846e
#
_entry.id   c81560afbe4b64cd43386785aa8e846e
#
_cell.length_a   1.000
_cell.length_b   1.000
_cell.length_c   1.000
_cell.angle_alpha   90.00
_cell.angle_beta   90.00
_cell.angle_gamma   90.00
#
_symmetry.space_group_name_H-M   'P 1'
#
loop_
_entity.id
_entity.type
_entity.pdbx_description
1 polymer ?
#
loop_
_entity_poly.entity_id
_entity_poly.type
_entity_poly.pdbx_seq_one_letter_code
_entity_poly.pdbx_strand_id
1 'polypeptide(L)'
;MKVGFVGIGIMGRPMALNLHAAGHELFVSDLRPVPNDVGAVAKVMGDAAAATEQAEVVIVMVPDTPDVEAALFGPHGVAEGLRKGTLVIDMSSISPIATKDFAARIAKLGCDYLDAPVSGGEVGAKAASLSIMVGGKEAAFRRALPLFEKMGKNITHVGEEPGAGQTAKVCNQIIVALNIQAVAEALTFARKAGADPAKVRQALLGGFATSRILEVHAERMLNRTFNPGFRIRFHQKDLNLALSAARDMGMALPNTAIAQQMFSAVAARGGADLDHSALVQAIEELAAITFK
;
A
#
# COMPACT_ATOMS: atom_id res chain seq x y z
N MET A 1 12.07 -20.01 8.91
CA MET A 1 10.64 -20.37 8.80
C MET A 1 10.32 -20.69 7.35
N LYS A 2 9.35 -21.55 7.12
CA LYS A 2 8.76 -21.79 5.80
C LYS A 2 7.66 -20.77 5.56
N VAL A 3 7.81 -19.96 4.51
CA VAL A 3 6.89 -18.85 4.21
C VAL A 3 6.30 -19.04 2.82
N GLY A 4 4.98 -19.13 2.75
CA GLY A 4 4.22 -18.99 1.50
C GLY A 4 4.10 -17.52 1.14
N PHE A 5 4.32 -17.15 -0.12
CA PHE A 5 4.18 -15.77 -0.56
C PHE A 5 3.36 -15.70 -1.85
N VAL A 6 2.16 -15.11 -1.75
CA VAL A 6 1.20 -15.00 -2.85
C VAL A 6 1.17 -13.55 -3.34
N GLY A 7 1.50 -13.37 -4.63
CA GLY A 7 1.59 -12.04 -5.24
C GLY A 7 3.02 -11.50 -5.28
N ILE A 8 3.74 -11.79 -6.35
CA ILE A 8 5.14 -11.41 -6.60
C ILE A 8 5.21 -10.20 -7.56
N GLY A 9 4.34 -9.22 -7.29
CA GLY A 9 4.31 -7.97 -8.02
C GLY A 9 5.40 -6.98 -7.59
N ILE A 10 5.19 -5.70 -7.93
CA ILE A 10 6.13 -4.58 -7.64
C ILE A 10 6.54 -4.50 -6.16
N MET A 11 5.60 -4.77 -5.27
CA MET A 11 5.84 -4.76 -3.83
C MET A 11 6.28 -6.14 -3.31
N GLY A 12 5.55 -7.20 -3.67
CA GLY A 12 5.81 -8.54 -3.17
C GLY A 12 7.18 -9.10 -3.57
N ARG A 13 7.66 -8.79 -4.78
CA ARG A 13 9.00 -9.23 -5.24
C ARG A 13 10.13 -8.80 -4.31
N PRO A 14 10.36 -7.51 -4.03
CA PRO A 14 11.43 -7.10 -3.10
C PRO A 14 11.18 -7.58 -1.66
N MET A 15 9.93 -7.68 -1.22
CA MET A 15 9.61 -8.20 0.12
C MET A 15 10.00 -9.69 0.24
N ALA A 16 9.68 -10.51 -0.76
CA ALA A 16 10.07 -11.91 -0.80
C ALA A 16 11.60 -12.08 -0.83
N LEU A 17 12.32 -11.28 -1.63
CA LEU A 17 13.78 -11.30 -1.69
C LEU A 17 14.42 -10.93 -0.34
N ASN A 18 13.87 -9.96 0.39
CA ASN A 18 14.35 -9.60 1.72
C ASN A 18 14.15 -10.73 2.73
N LEU A 19 13.02 -11.45 2.67
CA LEU A 19 12.78 -12.62 3.51
C LEU A 19 13.75 -13.76 3.18
N HIS A 20 14.01 -14.01 1.88
CA HIS A 20 15.02 -14.99 1.48
C HIS A 20 16.40 -14.62 2.00
N ALA A 21 16.83 -13.37 1.83
CA ALA A 21 18.11 -12.88 2.33
C ALA A 21 18.28 -13.01 3.86
N ALA A 22 17.14 -13.04 4.59
CA ALA A 22 17.10 -13.30 6.03
C ALA A 22 17.10 -14.80 6.39
N GLY A 23 17.22 -15.69 5.40
CA GLY A 23 17.32 -17.14 5.60
C GLY A 23 15.97 -17.88 5.70
N HIS A 24 14.87 -17.28 5.26
CA HIS A 24 13.58 -17.95 5.18
C HIS A 24 13.46 -18.80 3.91
N GLU A 25 12.86 -19.98 4.02
CA GLU A 25 12.52 -20.84 2.87
C GLU A 25 11.20 -20.36 2.27
N LEU A 26 11.21 -20.02 0.96
CA LEU A 26 10.07 -19.42 0.30
C LEU A 26 9.39 -20.38 -0.66
N PHE A 27 8.05 -20.39 -0.61
CA PHE A 27 7.14 -21.05 -1.54
C PHE A 27 6.27 -19.96 -2.17
N VAL A 28 6.46 -19.65 -3.45
CA VAL A 28 5.86 -18.47 -4.08
C VAL A 28 4.87 -18.82 -5.15
N SER A 29 3.78 -18.05 -5.26
CA SER A 29 2.85 -18.11 -6.38
C SER A 29 2.40 -16.73 -6.83
N ASP A 30 2.13 -16.56 -8.10
CA ASP A 30 1.53 -15.37 -8.73
C ASP A 30 0.70 -15.83 -9.93
N LEU A 31 -0.35 -15.10 -10.29
CA LEU A 31 -1.14 -15.35 -11.49
C LEU A 31 -0.34 -15.09 -12.79
N ARG A 32 0.72 -14.32 -12.70
CA ARG A 32 1.66 -14.01 -13.77
C ARG A 32 2.95 -14.81 -13.56
N PRO A 33 3.79 -14.95 -14.59
CA PRO A 33 5.11 -15.57 -14.42
C PRO A 33 5.91 -14.91 -13.29
N VAL A 34 6.42 -15.75 -12.38
CA VAL A 34 7.26 -15.27 -11.27
C VAL A 34 8.57 -14.71 -11.84
N PRO A 35 9.03 -13.52 -11.40
CA PRO A 35 10.29 -12.95 -11.84
C PRO A 35 11.48 -13.88 -11.61
N ASN A 36 12.42 -13.93 -12.57
CA ASN A 36 13.54 -14.88 -12.57
C ASN A 36 14.41 -14.82 -11.30
N ASP A 37 14.61 -13.62 -10.74
CA ASP A 37 15.41 -13.44 -9.51
C ASP A 37 14.74 -14.05 -8.27
N VAL A 38 13.41 -14.00 -8.21
CA VAL A 38 12.65 -14.71 -7.16
C VAL A 38 12.65 -16.21 -7.45
N GLY A 39 12.41 -16.63 -8.68
CA GLY A 39 12.43 -18.05 -9.08
C GLY A 39 13.78 -18.74 -8.88
N ALA A 40 14.88 -17.98 -8.88
CA ALA A 40 16.22 -18.51 -8.59
C ALA A 40 16.46 -18.85 -7.11
N VAL A 41 15.68 -18.26 -6.19
CA VAL A 41 15.89 -18.35 -4.73
C VAL A 41 14.69 -18.90 -3.96
N ALA A 42 13.56 -19.08 -4.61
CA ALA A 42 12.32 -19.59 -4.03
C ALA A 42 11.77 -20.78 -4.82
N LYS A 43 10.97 -21.61 -4.17
CA LYS A 43 10.22 -22.66 -4.85
C LYS A 43 8.96 -22.06 -5.47
N VAL A 44 8.90 -22.02 -6.80
CA VAL A 44 7.72 -21.56 -7.53
C VAL A 44 6.67 -22.67 -7.51
N MET A 45 5.49 -22.35 -6.98
CA MET A 45 4.38 -23.27 -6.84
C MET A 45 3.32 -23.00 -7.92
N GLY A 46 2.51 -24.01 -8.23
CA GLY A 46 1.50 -23.91 -9.29
C GLY A 46 0.35 -22.94 -8.94
N ASP A 47 0.03 -22.80 -7.66
CA ASP A 47 -1.05 -21.95 -7.16
C ASP A 47 -0.84 -21.55 -5.69
N ALA A 48 -1.77 -20.79 -5.14
CA ALA A 48 -1.71 -20.30 -3.76
C ALA A 48 -1.91 -21.42 -2.72
N ALA A 49 -2.74 -22.42 -3.01
CA ALA A 49 -2.94 -23.57 -2.14
C ALA A 49 -1.65 -24.35 -1.96
N ALA A 50 -0.98 -24.71 -3.08
CA ALA A 50 0.30 -25.41 -3.05
C ALA A 50 1.40 -24.65 -2.31
N ALA A 51 1.47 -23.31 -2.45
CA ALA A 51 2.40 -22.47 -1.70
C ALA A 51 2.08 -22.49 -0.19
N THR A 52 0.80 -22.57 0.17
CA THR A 52 0.31 -22.58 1.54
C THR A 52 0.58 -23.91 2.24
N GLU A 53 0.36 -25.04 1.58
CA GLU A 53 0.58 -26.38 2.14
C GLU A 53 1.97 -26.60 2.72
N GLN A 54 2.98 -25.91 2.21
CA GLN A 54 4.35 -26.02 2.64
C GLN A 54 4.72 -25.04 3.76
N ALA A 55 3.84 -24.09 4.08
CA ALA A 55 4.18 -22.93 4.86
C ALA A 55 3.70 -22.98 6.32
N GLU A 56 4.44 -22.34 7.21
CA GLU A 56 4.03 -22.03 8.60
C GLU A 56 3.32 -20.68 8.65
N VAL A 57 3.70 -19.78 7.74
CA VAL A 57 3.14 -18.43 7.58
C VAL A 57 2.91 -18.19 6.09
N VAL A 58 1.77 -17.61 5.75
CA VAL A 58 1.44 -17.21 4.37
C VAL A 58 1.27 -15.71 4.30
N ILE A 59 1.99 -15.08 3.38
CA ILE A 59 1.89 -13.64 3.10
C ILE A 59 1.15 -13.46 1.77
N VAL A 60 0.14 -12.59 1.77
CA VAL A 60 -0.60 -12.17 0.57
C VAL A 60 -0.27 -10.71 0.28
N MET A 61 0.10 -10.39 -0.97
CA MET A 61 0.41 -9.03 -1.41
C MET A 61 -0.09 -8.80 -2.83
N VAL A 62 -1.38 -8.48 -2.95
CA VAL A 62 -2.11 -8.33 -4.22
C VAL A 62 -2.81 -6.97 -4.30
N PRO A 63 -3.31 -6.53 -5.48
CA PRO A 63 -3.69 -5.13 -5.69
C PRO A 63 -4.87 -4.60 -4.88
N ASP A 64 -5.98 -5.37 -4.75
CA ASP A 64 -7.25 -4.86 -4.22
C ASP A 64 -8.06 -5.93 -3.48
N THR A 65 -9.17 -5.52 -2.88
CA THR A 65 -10.09 -6.38 -2.10
C THR A 65 -10.56 -7.63 -2.87
N PRO A 66 -11.05 -7.54 -4.12
CA PRO A 66 -11.44 -8.73 -4.87
C PRO A 66 -10.27 -9.67 -5.17
N ASP A 67 -9.06 -9.12 -5.36
CA ASP A 67 -7.86 -9.94 -5.61
C ASP A 67 -7.46 -10.71 -4.34
N VAL A 68 -7.58 -10.08 -3.15
CA VAL A 68 -7.34 -10.75 -1.87
C VAL A 68 -8.38 -11.84 -1.63
N GLU A 69 -9.65 -11.56 -1.89
CA GLU A 69 -10.71 -12.56 -1.76
C GLU A 69 -10.46 -13.77 -2.67
N ALA A 70 -10.11 -13.52 -3.93
CA ALA A 70 -9.77 -14.58 -4.89
C ALA A 70 -8.52 -15.35 -4.46
N ALA A 71 -7.47 -14.67 -3.99
CA ALA A 71 -6.24 -15.32 -3.52
C ALA A 71 -6.45 -16.16 -2.27
N LEU A 72 -7.32 -15.71 -1.35
CA LEU A 72 -7.62 -16.43 -0.12
C LEU A 72 -8.60 -17.58 -0.34
N PHE A 73 -9.71 -17.35 -1.06
CA PHE A 73 -10.89 -18.21 -1.05
C PHE A 73 -11.36 -18.63 -2.44
N GLY A 74 -10.71 -18.18 -3.52
CA GLY A 74 -10.98 -18.66 -4.87
C GLY A 74 -10.49 -20.10 -5.07
N PRO A 75 -10.77 -20.69 -6.25
CA PRO A 75 -10.24 -22.01 -6.59
C PRO A 75 -8.71 -22.05 -6.48
N HIS A 76 -8.17 -23.07 -5.81
CA HIS A 76 -6.75 -23.23 -5.50
C HIS A 76 -6.18 -22.05 -4.66
N GLY A 77 -7.04 -21.37 -3.89
CA GLY A 77 -6.66 -20.29 -3.00
C GLY A 77 -5.99 -20.77 -1.72
N VAL A 78 -5.47 -19.81 -0.95
CA VAL A 78 -4.78 -20.05 0.33
C VAL A 78 -5.57 -20.96 1.26
N ALA A 79 -6.91 -20.76 1.36
CA ALA A 79 -7.77 -21.50 2.29
C ALA A 79 -7.76 -23.02 2.06
N GLU A 80 -7.57 -23.46 0.80
CA GLU A 80 -7.53 -24.89 0.48
C GLU A 80 -6.23 -25.57 0.98
N GLY A 81 -5.11 -24.81 1.04
CA GLY A 81 -3.82 -25.32 1.52
C GLY A 81 -3.56 -25.12 3.01
N LEU A 82 -4.47 -24.44 3.75
CA LEU A 82 -4.26 -24.13 5.17
C LEU A 82 -4.26 -25.37 6.05
N ARG A 83 -3.31 -25.42 6.95
CA ARG A 83 -3.26 -26.36 8.08
C ARG A 83 -3.54 -25.61 9.36
N LYS A 84 -4.24 -26.27 10.29
CA LYS A 84 -4.54 -25.69 11.61
C LYS A 84 -3.29 -25.08 12.25
N GLY A 85 -3.39 -23.82 12.67
CA GLY A 85 -2.32 -23.06 13.28
C GLY A 85 -1.41 -22.31 12.27
N THR A 86 -1.65 -22.40 10.95
CA THR A 86 -0.99 -21.53 9.97
C THR A 86 -1.38 -20.08 10.23
N LEU A 87 -0.43 -19.16 10.08
CA LEU A 87 -0.68 -17.71 10.17
C LEU A 87 -0.80 -17.12 8.77
N VAL A 88 -1.92 -16.46 8.49
CA VAL A 88 -2.13 -15.70 7.25
C VAL A 88 -1.88 -14.22 7.53
N ILE A 89 -1.05 -13.58 6.71
CA ILE A 89 -0.72 -12.15 6.79
C ILE A 89 -1.10 -11.49 5.46
N ASP A 90 -2.12 -10.67 5.46
CA ASP A 90 -2.47 -9.85 4.30
C ASP A 90 -1.77 -8.50 4.38
N MET A 91 -0.79 -8.29 3.50
CA MET A 91 -0.03 -7.03 3.40
C MET A 91 -0.56 -6.12 2.30
N SER A 92 -1.66 -6.50 1.65
CA SER A 92 -2.36 -5.69 0.65
C SER A 92 -3.06 -4.49 1.29
N SER A 93 -3.44 -3.50 0.48
CA SER A 93 -4.26 -2.36 0.93
C SER A 93 -5.69 -2.55 0.43
N ILE A 94 -6.59 -2.95 1.33
CA ILE A 94 -7.97 -3.35 1.04
C ILE A 94 -9.00 -2.75 2.01
N SER A 95 -10.26 -3.06 1.80
CA SER A 95 -11.36 -2.63 2.66
C SER A 95 -11.20 -3.15 4.11
N PRO A 96 -11.22 -2.27 5.12
CA PRO A 96 -11.24 -2.69 6.53
C PRO A 96 -12.45 -3.57 6.87
N ILE A 97 -13.58 -3.37 6.18
CA ILE A 97 -14.82 -4.14 6.40
C ILE A 97 -14.65 -5.56 5.85
N ALA A 98 -14.15 -5.70 4.61
CA ALA A 98 -13.89 -7.00 4.01
C ALA A 98 -12.84 -7.80 4.80
N THR A 99 -11.84 -7.11 5.35
CA THR A 99 -10.80 -7.71 6.19
C THR A 99 -11.39 -8.45 7.41
N LYS A 100 -12.43 -7.90 8.04
CA LYS A 100 -13.11 -8.56 9.18
C LYS A 100 -13.78 -9.87 8.76
N ASP A 101 -14.42 -9.90 7.60
CA ASP A 101 -15.00 -11.13 7.05
C ASP A 101 -13.92 -12.17 6.73
N PHE A 102 -12.85 -11.75 6.06
CA PHE A 102 -11.74 -12.63 5.71
C PHE A 102 -11.09 -13.24 6.95
N ALA A 103 -10.83 -12.44 7.98
CA ALA A 103 -10.31 -12.91 9.26
C ALA A 103 -11.25 -13.92 9.93
N ALA A 104 -12.56 -13.67 9.91
CA ALA A 104 -13.54 -14.59 10.48
C ALA A 104 -13.60 -15.92 9.70
N ARG A 105 -13.48 -15.91 8.38
CA ARG A 105 -13.44 -17.10 7.53
C ARG A 105 -12.17 -17.91 7.78
N ILE A 106 -10.99 -17.27 7.88
CA ILE A 106 -9.72 -17.93 8.21
C ILE A 106 -9.75 -18.52 9.63
N ALA A 107 -10.34 -17.82 10.61
CA ALA A 107 -10.46 -18.31 11.96
C ALA A 107 -11.30 -19.61 12.07
N LYS A 108 -12.35 -19.78 11.24
CA LYS A 108 -13.14 -21.01 11.15
C LYS A 108 -12.31 -22.22 10.68
N LEU A 109 -11.20 -21.99 9.99
CA LEU A 109 -10.25 -23.02 9.57
C LEU A 109 -9.18 -23.33 10.66
N GLY A 110 -9.30 -22.68 11.83
CA GLY A 110 -8.35 -22.86 12.94
C GLY A 110 -7.02 -22.16 12.73
N CYS A 111 -7.00 -21.10 11.93
CA CYS A 111 -5.84 -20.30 11.59
C CYS A 111 -5.96 -18.87 12.10
N ASP A 112 -4.83 -18.19 12.32
CA ASP A 112 -4.82 -16.77 12.66
C ASP A 112 -4.65 -15.91 11.40
N TYR A 113 -5.18 -14.69 11.48
CA TYR A 113 -5.11 -13.70 10.41
C TYR A 113 -4.61 -12.37 10.95
N LEU A 114 -3.70 -11.73 10.21
CA LEU A 114 -3.26 -10.36 10.41
C LEU A 114 -3.46 -9.55 9.13
N ASP A 115 -4.02 -8.37 9.25
CA ASP A 115 -3.95 -7.36 8.22
C ASP A 115 -2.73 -6.46 8.50
N ALA A 116 -1.84 -6.36 7.55
CA ALA A 116 -0.55 -5.69 7.71
C ALA A 116 -0.18 -4.81 6.51
N PRO A 117 -1.07 -3.88 6.07
CA PRO A 117 -0.77 -3.00 4.96
C PRO A 117 0.46 -2.15 5.22
N VAL A 118 1.10 -1.73 4.11
CA VAL A 118 2.40 -1.08 4.15
C VAL A 118 2.39 0.33 3.55
N SER A 119 3.35 1.15 3.99
CA SER A 119 3.67 2.45 3.41
C SER A 119 5.17 2.55 3.18
N GLY A 120 5.58 3.24 2.10
CA GLY A 120 6.98 3.41 1.69
C GLY A 120 7.24 3.10 0.20
N GLY A 121 6.23 2.54 -0.50
CA GLY A 121 6.30 2.23 -1.92
C GLY A 121 7.40 1.22 -2.27
N GLU A 122 7.71 1.10 -3.56
CA GLU A 122 8.73 0.17 -4.06
C GLU A 122 10.11 0.45 -3.46
N VAL A 123 10.46 1.73 -3.28
CA VAL A 123 11.75 2.13 -2.68
C VAL A 123 11.87 1.59 -1.26
N GLY A 124 10.83 1.76 -0.44
CA GLY A 124 10.79 1.25 0.92
C GLY A 124 10.81 -0.28 0.97
N ALA A 125 10.13 -0.95 0.04
CA ALA A 125 10.14 -2.40 -0.05
C ALA A 125 11.53 -2.96 -0.39
N LYS A 126 12.22 -2.36 -1.36
CA LYS A 126 13.61 -2.73 -1.73
C LYS A 126 14.60 -2.50 -0.60
N ALA A 127 14.46 -1.40 0.13
CA ALA A 127 15.35 -1.02 1.23
C ALA A 127 15.01 -1.69 2.59
N ALA A 128 14.01 -2.58 2.63
CA ALA A 128 13.49 -3.16 3.88
C ALA A 128 13.15 -2.08 4.94
N SER A 129 12.58 -0.96 4.49
CA SER A 129 12.30 0.20 5.34
C SER A 129 10.82 0.61 5.34
N LEU A 130 9.93 -0.34 5.04
CA LEU A 130 8.49 -0.11 5.06
C LEU A 130 8.00 0.29 6.45
N SER A 131 6.95 1.13 6.48
CA SER A 131 6.08 1.24 7.64
C SER A 131 4.98 0.19 7.51
N ILE A 132 4.84 -0.66 8.50
CA ILE A 132 3.89 -1.79 8.53
C ILE A 132 2.87 -1.53 9.64
N MET A 133 1.58 -1.49 9.28
CA MET A 133 0.47 -1.18 10.18
C MET A 133 -0.31 -2.48 10.42
N VAL A 134 -0.21 -3.05 11.61
CA VAL A 134 -0.70 -4.41 11.85
C VAL A 134 -1.98 -4.40 12.69
N GLY A 135 -3.01 -5.06 12.19
CA GLY A 135 -4.24 -5.38 12.93
C GLY A 135 -4.38 -6.88 13.14
N GLY A 136 -4.96 -7.28 14.27
CA GLY A 136 -5.21 -8.66 14.66
C GLY A 136 -4.54 -9.04 15.98
N LYS A 137 -4.76 -10.27 16.45
CA LYS A 137 -4.33 -10.73 17.78
C LYS A 137 -2.86 -10.46 18.07
N GLU A 138 -2.54 -9.98 19.27
CA GLU A 138 -1.17 -9.72 19.69
C GLU A 138 -0.27 -10.95 19.61
N ALA A 139 -0.77 -12.12 19.95
CA ALA A 139 0.01 -13.37 19.86
C ALA A 139 0.43 -13.68 18.40
N ALA A 140 -0.47 -13.46 17.45
CA ALA A 140 -0.18 -13.59 16.02
C ALA A 140 0.81 -12.53 15.55
N PHE A 141 0.66 -11.28 16.00
CA PHE A 141 1.59 -10.19 15.73
C PHE A 141 3.00 -10.52 16.21
N ARG A 142 3.17 -10.98 17.46
CA ARG A 142 4.49 -11.37 18.01
C ARG A 142 5.13 -12.49 17.19
N ARG A 143 4.34 -13.44 16.70
CA ARG A 143 4.82 -14.52 15.81
C ARG A 143 5.29 -14.00 14.46
N ALA A 144 4.62 -12.97 13.90
CA ALA A 144 4.93 -12.35 12.63
C ALA A 144 6.08 -11.33 12.71
N LEU A 145 6.34 -10.75 13.89
CA LEU A 145 7.29 -9.65 14.09
C LEU A 145 8.68 -9.92 13.47
N PRO A 146 9.30 -11.10 13.64
CA PRO A 146 10.59 -11.39 13.03
C PRO A 146 10.58 -11.31 11.49
N LEU A 147 9.43 -11.58 10.84
CA LEU A 147 9.27 -11.42 9.39
C LEU A 147 9.11 -9.94 9.02
N PHE A 148 8.31 -9.20 9.78
CA PHE A 148 8.11 -7.78 9.54
C PHE A 148 9.42 -6.99 9.64
N GLU A 149 10.30 -7.30 10.61
CA GLU A 149 11.60 -6.67 10.81
C GLU A 149 12.56 -6.85 9.61
N LYS A 150 12.29 -7.84 8.74
CA LYS A 150 13.06 -8.05 7.50
C LYS A 150 12.51 -7.29 6.31
N MET A 151 11.33 -6.69 6.44
CA MET A 151 10.65 -5.95 5.37
C MET A 151 10.44 -4.47 5.71
N GLY A 152 10.46 -4.11 7.00
CA GLY A 152 10.17 -2.75 7.45
C GLY A 152 10.98 -2.30 8.66
N LYS A 153 11.00 -0.99 8.89
CA LYS A 153 11.66 -0.35 10.04
C LYS A 153 10.66 0.15 11.08
N ASN A 154 9.48 0.58 10.64
CA ASN A 154 8.43 1.11 11.50
C ASN A 154 7.29 0.10 11.53
N ILE A 155 7.21 -0.69 12.58
CA ILE A 155 6.20 -1.74 12.72
C ILE A 155 5.30 -1.37 13.90
N THR A 156 4.02 -1.18 13.62
CA THR A 156 3.07 -0.77 14.65
C THR A 156 1.92 -1.76 14.73
N HIS A 157 1.74 -2.38 15.89
CA HIS A 157 0.50 -3.11 16.20
C HIS A 157 -0.57 -2.07 16.56
N VAL A 158 -1.50 -1.85 15.64
CA VAL A 158 -2.53 -0.79 15.73
C VAL A 158 -3.66 -1.20 16.67
N GLY A 159 -3.97 -2.48 16.70
CA GLY A 159 -5.02 -3.03 17.56
C GLY A 159 -5.28 -4.50 17.30
N GLU A 160 -5.96 -5.14 18.26
CA GLU A 160 -6.22 -6.59 18.21
C GLU A 160 -7.38 -6.98 17.26
N GLU A 161 -8.23 -6.01 16.89
CA GLU A 161 -9.33 -6.25 15.99
C GLU A 161 -8.86 -6.34 14.53
N PRO A 162 -9.30 -7.35 13.77
CA PRO A 162 -9.04 -7.40 12.32
C PRO A 162 -9.55 -6.14 11.62
N GLY A 163 -8.75 -5.62 10.70
CA GLY A 163 -9.03 -4.38 9.98
C GLY A 163 -8.45 -3.13 10.65
N ALA A 164 -7.84 -3.21 11.84
CA ALA A 164 -7.19 -2.07 12.49
C ALA A 164 -6.01 -1.54 11.67
N GLY A 165 -5.19 -2.44 11.10
CA GLY A 165 -4.09 -2.08 10.20
C GLY A 165 -4.61 -1.41 8.92
N GLN A 166 -5.66 -1.97 8.30
CA GLN A 166 -6.29 -1.37 7.11
C GLN A 166 -6.89 0.00 7.42
N THR A 167 -7.50 0.18 8.60
CA THR A 167 -8.00 1.48 9.05
C THR A 167 -6.86 2.50 9.15
N ALA A 168 -5.74 2.12 9.76
CA ALA A 168 -4.54 2.98 9.81
C ALA A 168 -4.01 3.31 8.41
N LYS A 169 -4.05 2.34 7.48
CA LYS A 169 -3.67 2.58 6.08
C LYS A 169 -4.61 3.55 5.38
N VAL A 170 -5.91 3.44 5.58
CA VAL A 170 -6.90 4.39 5.05
C VAL A 170 -6.61 5.81 5.57
N CYS A 171 -6.36 5.97 6.87
CA CYS A 171 -5.96 7.26 7.44
C CYS A 171 -4.68 7.80 6.81
N ASN A 172 -3.66 6.94 6.63
CA ASN A 172 -2.42 7.32 5.93
C ASN A 172 -2.72 7.85 4.52
N GLN A 173 -3.54 7.15 3.74
CA GLN A 173 -3.82 7.55 2.35
C GLN A 173 -4.62 8.85 2.25
N ILE A 174 -5.56 9.08 3.17
CA ILE A 174 -6.24 10.38 3.31
C ILE A 174 -5.20 11.50 3.53
N ILE A 175 -4.35 11.37 4.54
CA ILE A 175 -3.35 12.38 4.88
C ILE A 175 -2.38 12.62 3.71
N VAL A 176 -1.89 11.57 3.07
CA VAL A 176 -0.98 11.67 1.92
C VAL A 176 -1.65 12.41 0.76
N ALA A 177 -2.89 12.06 0.39
CA ALA A 177 -3.63 12.70 -0.69
C ALA A 177 -3.84 14.20 -0.43
N LEU A 178 -4.30 14.54 0.78
CA LEU A 178 -4.57 15.92 1.15
C LEU A 178 -3.27 16.75 1.22
N ASN A 179 -2.18 16.18 1.69
CA ASN A 179 -0.87 16.86 1.64
C ASN A 179 -0.39 17.08 0.19
N ILE A 180 -0.55 16.09 -0.71
CA ILE A 180 -0.21 16.26 -2.12
C ILE A 180 -1.02 17.40 -2.73
N GLN A 181 -2.32 17.45 -2.49
CA GLN A 181 -3.17 18.52 -2.97
C GLN A 181 -2.76 19.87 -2.39
N ALA A 182 -2.58 19.98 -1.08
CA ALA A 182 -2.18 21.22 -0.43
C ALA A 182 -0.84 21.76 -0.96
N VAL A 183 0.14 20.88 -1.16
CA VAL A 183 1.44 21.24 -1.74
C VAL A 183 1.28 21.70 -3.20
N ALA A 184 0.47 20.98 -3.99
CA ALA A 184 0.19 21.35 -5.39
C ALA A 184 -0.47 22.74 -5.48
N GLU A 185 -1.48 23.01 -4.65
CA GLU A 185 -2.15 24.31 -4.59
C GLU A 185 -1.19 25.43 -4.17
N ALA A 186 -0.40 25.21 -3.11
CA ALA A 186 0.53 26.20 -2.60
C ALA A 186 1.61 26.58 -3.63
N LEU A 187 2.21 25.58 -4.32
CA LEU A 187 3.23 25.86 -5.36
C LEU A 187 2.62 26.52 -6.59
N THR A 188 1.40 26.13 -6.98
CA THR A 188 0.66 26.75 -8.08
C THR A 188 0.31 28.20 -7.75
N PHE A 189 -0.16 28.46 -6.52
CA PHE A 189 -0.42 29.81 -6.01
C PHE A 189 0.86 30.68 -6.04
N ALA A 190 1.98 30.17 -5.51
CA ALA A 190 3.27 30.87 -5.53
C ALA A 190 3.65 31.29 -6.94
N ARG A 191 3.55 30.38 -7.90
CA ARG A 191 3.81 30.66 -9.32
C ARG A 191 2.91 31.75 -9.89
N LYS A 192 1.60 31.65 -9.61
CA LYS A 192 0.61 32.62 -10.09
C LYS A 192 0.83 34.01 -9.51
N ALA A 193 1.31 34.08 -8.27
CA ALA A 193 1.66 35.33 -7.57
C ALA A 193 3.02 35.92 -8.00
N GLY A 194 3.76 35.26 -8.90
CA GLY A 194 5.06 35.72 -9.38
C GLY A 194 6.26 35.35 -8.49
N ALA A 195 6.04 34.55 -7.43
CA ALA A 195 7.12 34.02 -6.60
C ALA A 195 7.75 32.79 -7.24
N ASP A 196 9.03 32.53 -6.94
CA ASP A 196 9.73 31.30 -7.35
C ASP A 196 9.26 30.13 -6.46
N PRO A 197 8.56 29.12 -7.01
CA PRO A 197 8.03 28.02 -6.20
C PRO A 197 9.12 27.18 -5.54
N ALA A 198 10.34 27.11 -6.12
CA ALA A 198 11.44 26.37 -5.52
C ALA A 198 11.95 27.07 -4.25
N LYS A 199 12.05 28.40 -4.28
CA LYS A 199 12.40 29.20 -3.10
C LYS A 199 11.31 29.18 -2.04
N VAL A 200 10.03 29.22 -2.46
CA VAL A 200 8.89 29.06 -1.55
C VAL A 200 8.95 27.69 -0.87
N ARG A 201 9.14 26.59 -1.62
CA ARG A 201 9.35 25.26 -1.05
C ARG A 201 10.48 25.26 0.00
N GLN A 202 11.64 25.83 -0.34
CA GLN A 202 12.78 25.92 0.57
C GLN A 202 12.44 26.63 1.89
N ALA A 203 11.72 27.75 1.83
CA ALA A 203 11.30 28.49 3.00
C ALA A 203 10.32 27.68 3.88
N LEU A 204 9.38 26.97 3.26
CA LEU A 204 8.37 26.19 3.98
C LEU A 204 8.92 24.92 4.67
N LEU A 205 10.03 24.35 4.16
CA LEU A 205 10.66 23.16 4.76
C LEU A 205 11.18 23.40 6.19
N GLY A 206 11.47 24.66 6.57
CA GLY A 206 11.94 25.02 7.91
C GLY A 206 10.83 25.29 8.93
N GLY A 207 9.55 25.26 8.54
CA GLY A 207 8.42 25.65 9.38
C GLY A 207 7.38 24.54 9.58
N PHE A 208 6.27 24.91 10.19
CA PHE A 208 5.14 23.99 10.47
C PHE A 208 4.47 23.40 9.22
N ALA A 209 4.66 24.02 8.05
CA ALA A 209 4.16 23.50 6.78
C ALA A 209 4.97 22.30 6.25
N THR A 210 6.06 21.95 6.92
CA THR A 210 6.92 20.84 6.46
C THR A 210 6.16 19.50 6.49
N SER A 211 6.45 18.68 5.50
CA SER A 211 5.96 17.30 5.43
C SER A 211 6.86 16.50 4.51
N ARG A 212 6.84 15.17 4.64
CA ARG A 212 7.54 14.30 3.70
C ARG A 212 7.05 14.48 2.25
N ILE A 213 5.80 14.89 2.09
CA ILE A 213 5.22 15.23 0.79
C ILE A 213 5.86 16.51 0.23
N LEU A 214 6.00 17.57 1.04
CA LEU A 214 6.68 18.79 0.63
C LEU A 214 8.16 18.54 0.29
N GLU A 215 8.82 17.63 1.01
CA GLU A 215 10.22 17.28 0.74
C GLU A 215 10.37 16.54 -0.59
N VAL A 216 9.59 15.50 -0.83
CA VAL A 216 9.81 14.56 -1.94
C VAL A 216 8.94 14.90 -3.15
N HIS A 217 7.63 15.09 -2.93
CA HIS A 217 6.70 15.24 -4.06
C HIS A 217 6.68 16.67 -4.62
N ALA A 218 6.92 17.69 -3.80
CA ALA A 218 7.10 19.06 -4.33
C ALA A 218 8.27 19.14 -5.32
N GLU A 219 9.37 18.44 -5.02
CA GLU A 219 10.51 18.38 -5.93
C GLU A 219 10.15 17.70 -7.27
N ARG A 220 9.38 16.61 -7.22
CA ARG A 220 8.85 15.95 -8.42
C ARG A 220 7.92 16.87 -9.23
N MET A 221 7.06 17.64 -8.55
CA MET A 221 6.17 18.61 -9.17
C MET A 221 6.97 19.71 -9.90
N LEU A 222 7.99 20.27 -9.24
CA LEU A 222 8.87 21.32 -9.80
C LEU A 222 9.71 20.82 -10.98
N ASN A 223 10.27 19.62 -10.86
CA ASN A 223 11.12 19.00 -11.88
C ASN A 223 10.35 18.23 -12.96
N ARG A 224 9.02 18.17 -12.87
CA ARG A 224 8.14 17.43 -13.80
C ARG A 224 8.49 15.95 -13.92
N THR A 225 8.97 15.32 -12.85
CA THR A 225 9.41 13.92 -12.81
C THR A 225 8.31 13.03 -12.22
N PHE A 226 7.41 12.55 -13.07
CA PHE A 226 6.25 11.78 -12.66
C PHE A 226 6.38 10.25 -12.91
N ASN A 227 7.62 9.74 -12.97
CA ASN A 227 7.86 8.29 -12.94
C ASN A 227 7.35 7.73 -11.62
N PRO A 228 6.46 6.71 -11.63
CA PRO A 228 5.67 6.37 -10.46
C PRO A 228 6.50 5.70 -9.36
N GLY A 229 6.54 6.33 -8.18
CA GLY A 229 6.78 5.67 -6.91
C GLY A 229 5.49 5.07 -6.35
N PHE A 230 4.36 5.77 -6.59
CA PHE A 230 3.01 5.27 -6.33
C PHE A 230 2.03 5.87 -7.36
N ARG A 231 1.34 5.00 -8.10
CA ARG A 231 0.50 5.42 -9.24
C ARG A 231 -0.80 6.06 -8.79
N ILE A 232 -1.27 7.04 -9.56
CA ILE A 232 -2.58 7.70 -9.37
C ILE A 232 -3.70 6.68 -9.23
N ARG A 233 -3.81 5.69 -10.13
CA ARG A 233 -4.88 4.68 -10.08
C ARG A 233 -4.96 3.91 -8.75
N PHE A 234 -3.82 3.64 -8.11
CA PHE A 234 -3.81 2.98 -6.80
C PHE A 234 -4.19 3.94 -5.67
N HIS A 235 -3.80 5.21 -5.77
CA HIS A 235 -4.24 6.20 -4.80
C HIS A 235 -5.75 6.48 -4.91
N GLN A 236 -6.30 6.53 -6.13
CA GLN A 236 -7.74 6.61 -6.36
C GLN A 236 -8.47 5.42 -5.73
N LYS A 237 -7.96 4.19 -5.94
CA LYS A 237 -8.50 2.99 -5.29
C LYS A 237 -8.53 3.17 -3.77
N ASP A 238 -7.43 3.59 -3.16
CA ASP A 238 -7.32 3.75 -1.72
C ASP A 238 -8.29 4.84 -1.18
N LEU A 239 -8.44 5.95 -1.89
CA LEU A 239 -9.42 6.98 -1.52
C LEU A 239 -10.87 6.52 -1.71
N ASN A 240 -11.14 5.69 -2.71
CA ASN A 240 -12.45 5.07 -2.88
C ASN A 240 -12.78 4.13 -1.72
N LEU A 241 -11.80 3.35 -1.20
CA LEU A 241 -11.98 2.56 0.01
C LEU A 241 -12.31 3.45 1.21
N ALA A 242 -11.61 4.60 1.36
CA ALA A 242 -11.88 5.57 2.42
C ALA A 242 -13.30 6.14 2.34
N LEU A 243 -13.71 6.59 1.15
CA LEU A 243 -15.02 7.20 0.93
C LEU A 243 -16.17 6.19 1.07
N SER A 244 -15.96 4.93 0.64
CA SER A 244 -16.94 3.87 0.84
C SER A 244 -17.10 3.54 2.33
N ALA A 245 -15.99 3.32 3.05
CA ALA A 245 -16.03 3.04 4.48
C ALA A 245 -16.67 4.20 5.27
N ALA A 246 -16.37 5.45 4.90
CA ALA A 246 -16.98 6.62 5.53
C ALA A 246 -18.49 6.68 5.32
N ARG A 247 -18.96 6.32 4.10
CA ARG A 247 -20.40 6.23 3.80
C ARG A 247 -21.10 5.17 4.66
N ASP A 248 -20.49 4.01 4.78
CA ASP A 248 -21.03 2.89 5.59
C ASP A 248 -21.11 3.25 7.09
N MET A 249 -20.20 4.11 7.55
CA MET A 249 -20.17 4.63 8.93
C MET A 249 -21.03 5.89 9.13
N GLY A 250 -21.65 6.44 8.09
CA GLY A 250 -22.39 7.72 8.17
C GLY A 250 -21.47 8.94 8.40
N MET A 251 -20.21 8.88 7.99
CA MET A 251 -19.22 9.93 8.16
C MET A 251 -18.94 10.70 6.87
N ALA A 252 -18.82 12.04 6.95
CA ALA A 252 -18.43 12.87 5.82
C ALA A 252 -16.91 13.06 5.74
N LEU A 253 -16.35 12.93 4.53
CA LEU A 253 -14.94 13.19 4.21
C LEU A 253 -14.84 14.18 3.03
N PRO A 254 -15.23 15.47 3.21
CA PRO A 254 -15.36 16.41 2.09
C PRO A 254 -14.03 16.63 1.35
N ASN A 255 -12.95 16.88 2.06
CA ASN A 255 -11.64 17.15 1.43
C ASN A 255 -11.07 15.90 0.72
N THR A 256 -11.28 14.71 1.28
CA THR A 256 -10.90 13.44 0.63
C THR A 256 -11.65 13.25 -0.69
N ALA A 257 -12.95 13.60 -0.73
CA ALA A 257 -13.75 13.53 -1.95
C ALA A 257 -13.22 14.50 -3.01
N ILE A 258 -12.85 15.74 -2.62
CA ILE A 258 -12.24 16.72 -3.52
C ILE A 258 -10.90 16.19 -4.06
N ALA A 259 -10.02 15.69 -3.20
CA ALA A 259 -8.72 15.14 -3.61
C ALA A 259 -8.88 13.97 -4.59
N GLN A 260 -9.85 13.08 -4.32
CA GLN A 260 -10.16 11.96 -5.23
C GLN A 260 -10.60 12.46 -6.61
N GLN A 261 -11.40 13.53 -6.70
CA GLN A 261 -11.81 14.15 -7.98
C GLN A 261 -10.61 14.78 -8.72
N MET A 262 -9.64 15.38 -8.00
CA MET A 262 -8.43 15.91 -8.63
C MET A 262 -7.58 14.78 -9.25
N PHE A 263 -7.43 13.66 -8.56
CA PHE A 263 -6.79 12.47 -9.14
C PHE A 263 -7.56 11.94 -10.36
N SER A 264 -8.90 11.93 -10.30
CA SER A 264 -9.74 11.52 -11.43
C SER A 264 -9.57 12.42 -12.66
N ALA A 265 -9.40 13.73 -12.45
CA ALA A 265 -9.15 14.66 -13.53
C ALA A 265 -7.83 14.37 -14.27
N VAL A 266 -6.76 14.01 -13.54
CA VAL A 266 -5.48 13.59 -14.16
C VAL A 266 -5.61 12.24 -14.85
N ALA A 267 -6.27 11.26 -14.22
CA ALA A 267 -6.45 9.93 -14.79
C ALA A 267 -7.26 9.97 -16.11
N ALA A 268 -8.32 10.79 -16.17
CA ALA A 268 -9.15 10.97 -17.36
C ALA A 268 -8.37 11.50 -18.58
N ARG A 269 -7.20 12.12 -18.37
CA ARG A 269 -6.28 12.60 -19.41
C ARG A 269 -5.14 11.62 -19.71
N GLY A 270 -5.26 10.36 -19.29
CA GLY A 270 -4.25 9.33 -19.51
C GLY A 270 -3.16 9.27 -18.43
N GLY A 271 -3.28 10.07 -17.35
CA GLY A 271 -2.28 10.12 -16.28
C GLY A 271 -2.43 9.07 -15.18
N ALA A 272 -3.31 8.05 -15.34
CA ALA A 272 -3.56 7.04 -14.31
C ALA A 272 -2.32 6.27 -13.84
N ASP A 273 -1.34 6.10 -14.72
CA ASP A 273 -0.08 5.43 -14.44
C ASP A 273 1.08 6.35 -14.01
N LEU A 274 0.86 7.65 -13.97
CA LEU A 274 1.82 8.61 -13.44
C LEU A 274 1.90 8.51 -11.91
N ASP A 275 3.01 9.04 -11.37
CA ASP A 275 3.16 9.23 -9.93
C ASP A 275 2.06 10.14 -9.38
N HIS A 276 1.57 9.88 -8.20
CA HIS A 276 0.47 10.64 -7.59
C HIS A 276 0.80 12.13 -7.35
N SER A 277 2.08 12.52 -7.37
CA SER A 277 2.48 13.93 -7.41
C SER A 277 2.01 14.66 -8.68
N ALA A 278 1.68 13.93 -9.76
CA ALA A 278 1.12 14.51 -10.98
C ALA A 278 -0.29 15.12 -10.77
N LEU A 279 -0.91 14.99 -9.58
CA LEU A 279 -2.12 15.74 -9.21
C LEU A 279 -1.93 17.26 -9.44
N VAL A 280 -0.72 17.79 -9.32
CA VAL A 280 -0.41 19.21 -9.60
C VAL A 280 -0.88 19.62 -10.98
N GLN A 281 -0.90 18.74 -11.99
CA GLN A 281 -1.35 19.07 -13.35
C GLN A 281 -2.83 19.49 -13.40
N ALA A 282 -3.69 18.88 -12.56
CA ALA A 282 -5.08 19.29 -12.48
C ALA A 282 -5.22 20.68 -11.82
N ILE A 283 -4.43 21.00 -10.82
CA ILE A 283 -4.45 22.31 -10.15
C ILE A 283 -3.90 23.40 -11.09
N GLU A 284 -2.81 23.11 -11.82
CA GLU A 284 -2.23 24.01 -12.83
C GLU A 284 -3.26 24.39 -13.93
N GLU A 285 -4.01 23.40 -14.40
CA GLU A 285 -5.02 23.63 -15.41
C GLU A 285 -6.15 24.53 -14.90
N LEU A 286 -6.66 24.26 -13.69
CA LEU A 286 -7.66 25.14 -13.06
C LEU A 286 -7.13 26.56 -12.86
N ALA A 287 -5.83 26.74 -12.65
CA ALA A 287 -5.19 28.04 -12.54
C ALA A 287 -4.82 28.67 -13.89
N ALA A 288 -4.98 27.97 -15.01
CA ALA A 288 -4.51 28.35 -16.36
C ALA A 288 -3.01 28.71 -16.37
N ILE A 289 -2.18 27.91 -15.70
CA ILE A 289 -0.70 28.03 -15.67
C ILE A 289 -0.06 26.65 -15.80
N THR A 290 1.22 26.64 -16.17
CA THR A 290 2.04 25.41 -16.19
C THR A 290 3.43 25.72 -15.63
N PHE A 291 3.98 24.84 -14.82
CA PHE A 291 5.41 24.90 -14.51
C PHE A 291 6.21 24.57 -15.77
N LYS A 292 7.08 25.47 -16.16
CA LYS A 292 8.01 25.28 -17.28
C LYS A 292 9.28 24.60 -16.80
#